data_ee55a91bd0124e91867417109fce18dc
#
_entry.id   ee55a91bd0124e91867417109fce18dc
#
_cell.length_a   1.000
_cell.length_b   1.000
_cell.length_c   1.000
_cell.angle_alpha   90.00
_cell.angle_beta   90.00
_cell.angle_gamma   90.00
#
_symmetry.space_group_name_H-M   'P 1'
#
loop_
_entity.id
_entity.type
_entity.pdbx_description
1 polymer ?
#
loop_
_entity_poly.entity_id
_entity_poly.type
_entity_poly.pdbx_seq_one_letter_code
_entity_poly.pdbx_strand_id
1 'polypeptide(L)'
;ILDTVVIYPTAPQNKVSEAKAILKKLIAKYNITLISCGNGTASRESEAIISDLIKEIPQDVHYVIVNEAGASVYSASELASKEFPQFDVGQRSAASIARRIQDPLAELVKIDPKAIGVGQYQHDMNQRKLDDTLGGVVEDCVNKVGVDLNTASAALLEHISGITGTIAKNIVAYREANGKFMSRRDLLKVPKLGPKAYEQCAGFMRITGGKNP
;
A
#
# COMPACT_ATOMS: atom_id res chain seq x y z
N ILE A 1 9.43 7.05 -2.90
CA ILE A 1 10.00 7.41 -1.59
C ILE A 1 11.14 8.39 -1.83
N LEU A 2 11.11 9.53 -1.16
CA LEU A 2 12.09 10.62 -1.38
C LEU A 2 13.32 10.49 -0.49
N ASP A 3 13.12 10.01 0.75
CA ASP A 3 14.19 9.88 1.73
C ASP A 3 13.85 8.81 2.77
N THR A 4 14.84 8.28 3.45
CA THR A 4 14.68 7.34 4.57
C THR A 4 15.71 7.63 5.65
N VAL A 5 15.30 7.51 6.90
CA VAL A 5 16.17 7.67 8.07
C VAL A 5 15.69 6.76 9.20
N VAL A 6 16.62 6.30 10.00
CA VAL A 6 16.31 5.55 11.22
C VAL A 6 16.45 6.48 12.41
N ILE A 7 15.45 6.49 13.29
CA ILE A 7 15.43 7.25 14.54
C ILE A 7 15.11 6.33 15.72
N TYR A 8 15.56 6.68 16.89
CA TYR A 8 15.40 5.88 18.12
C TYR A 8 14.78 6.69 19.26
N PRO A 9 13.51 7.16 19.09
CA PRO A 9 12.90 8.06 20.08
C PRO A 9 12.40 7.34 21.34
N THR A 10 12.23 6.01 21.29
CA THR A 10 11.66 5.19 22.37
C THR A 10 12.74 4.35 23.08
N ALA A 11 12.34 3.68 24.17
CA ALA A 11 13.24 2.76 24.88
C ALA A 11 13.78 1.66 23.94
N PRO A 12 15.01 1.18 24.15
CA PRO A 12 15.93 1.51 25.22
C PRO A 12 16.77 2.78 24.96
N GLN A 13 16.84 3.30 23.72
CA GLN A 13 17.77 4.39 23.37
C GLN A 13 17.29 5.77 23.82
N ASN A 14 15.99 6.02 23.84
CA ASN A 14 15.36 7.28 24.27
C ASN A 14 15.98 8.57 23.69
N LYS A 15 16.40 8.54 22.43
CA LYS A 15 17.04 9.68 21.73
C LYS A 15 16.01 10.67 21.19
N VAL A 16 15.13 11.15 22.06
CA VAL A 16 13.98 11.98 21.66
C VAL A 16 14.41 13.28 20.99
N SER A 17 15.36 14.00 21.55
CA SER A 17 15.83 15.30 21.00
C SER A 17 16.48 15.14 19.62
N GLU A 18 17.30 14.09 19.43
CA GLU A 18 17.92 13.77 18.15
C GLU A 18 16.85 13.41 17.10
N ALA A 19 15.89 12.56 17.47
CA ALA A 19 14.79 12.17 16.60
C ALA A 19 13.94 13.38 16.17
N LYS A 20 13.56 14.25 17.10
CA LYS A 20 12.83 15.49 16.79
C LYS A 20 13.62 16.41 15.85
N ALA A 21 14.92 16.56 16.04
CA ALA A 21 15.77 17.37 15.16
C ALA A 21 15.82 16.83 13.73
N ILE A 22 15.89 15.51 13.56
CA ILE A 22 15.86 14.85 12.25
C ILE A 22 14.48 15.03 11.59
N LEU A 23 13.40 14.80 12.32
CA LEU A 23 12.04 14.95 11.80
C LEU A 23 11.75 16.39 11.38
N LYS A 24 12.15 17.39 12.15
CA LYS A 24 12.02 18.82 11.77
C LYS A 24 12.72 19.13 10.43
N LYS A 25 13.93 18.58 10.24
CA LYS A 25 14.66 18.74 8.97
C LYS A 25 13.92 18.11 7.79
N LEU A 26 13.39 16.91 7.95
CA LEU A 26 12.62 16.21 6.90
C LEU A 26 11.32 16.95 6.57
N ILE A 27 10.59 17.39 7.60
CA ILE A 27 9.35 18.16 7.44
C ILE A 27 9.63 19.45 6.62
N ALA A 28 10.65 20.20 6.99
CA ALA A 28 11.01 21.42 6.27
C ALA A 28 11.53 21.15 4.85
N LYS A 29 12.34 20.09 4.66
CA LYS A 29 12.96 19.76 3.37
C LYS A 29 11.93 19.34 2.33
N TYR A 30 10.91 18.58 2.74
CA TYR A 30 9.94 17.96 1.84
C TYR A 30 8.53 18.54 1.93
N ASN A 31 8.33 19.61 2.71
CA ASN A 31 7.00 20.21 2.96
C ASN A 31 5.98 19.16 3.43
N ILE A 32 6.35 18.35 4.41
CA ILE A 32 5.49 17.30 4.93
C ILE A 32 4.34 17.92 5.70
N THR A 33 3.11 17.52 5.38
CA THR A 33 1.87 17.97 6.03
C THR A 33 1.19 16.88 6.83
N LEU A 34 1.58 15.61 6.65
CA LEU A 34 0.97 14.48 7.32
C LEU A 34 2.01 13.45 7.76
N ILE A 35 1.91 13.00 9.00
CA ILE A 35 2.73 11.94 9.59
C ILE A 35 1.84 10.72 9.86
N SER A 36 2.18 9.57 9.32
CA SER A 36 1.55 8.30 9.69
C SER A 36 2.33 7.62 10.80
N CYS A 37 1.63 7.15 11.82
CA CYS A 37 2.20 6.37 12.91
C CYS A 37 1.44 5.04 13.03
N GLY A 38 2.17 3.91 13.05
CA GLY A 38 1.58 2.60 13.28
C GLY A 38 0.95 2.48 14.67
N ASN A 39 -0.02 1.58 14.82
CA ASN A 39 -0.71 1.36 16.10
C ASN A 39 -0.16 0.19 16.93
N GLY A 40 1.05 -0.30 16.61
CA GLY A 40 1.66 -1.44 17.29
C GLY A 40 2.50 -1.07 18.50
N THR A 41 3.63 -1.76 18.65
CA THR A 41 4.56 -1.57 19.79
C THR A 41 5.07 -0.14 19.87
N ALA A 42 5.08 0.45 21.06
CA ALA A 42 5.51 1.82 21.34
C ALA A 42 4.73 2.91 20.56
N SER A 43 3.51 2.61 20.11
CA SER A 43 2.69 3.58 19.36
C SER A 43 2.31 4.78 20.20
N ARG A 44 1.97 4.61 21.46
CA ARG A 44 1.60 5.71 22.39
C ARG A 44 2.78 6.64 22.68
N GLU A 45 3.96 6.08 22.89
CA GLU A 45 5.17 6.86 23.08
C GLU A 45 5.54 7.63 21.82
N SER A 46 5.42 6.99 20.65
CA SER A 46 5.65 7.64 19.35
C SER A 46 4.64 8.75 19.10
N GLU A 47 3.37 8.53 19.39
CA GLU A 47 2.30 9.53 19.27
C GLU A 47 2.58 10.75 20.16
N ALA A 48 2.96 10.53 21.42
CA ALA A 48 3.30 11.61 22.34
C ALA A 48 4.46 12.47 21.81
N ILE A 49 5.51 11.84 21.27
CA ILE A 49 6.67 12.53 20.69
C ILE A 49 6.27 13.32 19.43
N ILE A 50 5.43 12.74 18.56
CA ILE A 50 4.93 13.42 17.36
C ILE A 50 4.05 14.62 17.76
N SER A 51 3.13 14.44 18.70
CA SER A 51 2.28 15.51 19.21
C SER A 51 3.08 16.68 19.77
N ASP A 52 4.14 16.39 20.54
CA ASP A 52 5.04 17.42 21.05
C ASP A 52 5.87 18.08 19.94
N LEU A 53 6.35 17.31 18.96
CA LEU A 53 7.08 17.83 17.81
C LEU A 53 6.25 18.84 17.03
N ILE A 54 4.98 18.53 16.78
CA ILE A 54 4.07 19.41 16.00
C ILE A 54 3.87 20.76 16.72
N LYS A 55 3.82 20.80 18.05
CA LYS A 55 3.72 22.06 18.82
C LYS A 55 4.99 22.93 18.73
N GLU A 56 6.14 22.33 18.39
CA GLU A 56 7.44 23.02 18.32
C GLU A 56 7.79 23.59 16.93
N ILE A 57 6.94 23.35 15.92
CA ILE A 57 7.22 23.75 14.54
C ILE A 57 6.14 24.72 14.03
N PRO A 58 6.50 25.65 13.14
CA PRO A 58 5.52 26.61 12.58
C PRO A 58 4.69 26.03 11.42
N GLN A 59 5.09 24.89 10.86
CA GLN A 59 4.40 24.25 9.74
C GLN A 59 3.09 23.62 10.23
N ASP A 60 2.05 23.68 9.39
CA ASP A 60 0.79 22.98 9.61
C ASP A 60 0.96 21.50 9.27
N VAL A 61 1.24 20.68 10.28
CA VAL A 61 1.47 19.24 10.17
C VAL A 61 0.48 18.51 11.04
N HIS A 62 -0.16 17.52 10.45
CA HIS A 62 -1.08 16.62 11.13
C HIS A 62 -0.45 15.24 11.30
N TYR A 63 -1.01 14.42 12.19
CA TYR A 63 -0.66 13.00 12.27
C TYR A 63 -1.91 12.12 12.29
N VAL A 64 -1.73 10.87 11.91
CA VAL A 64 -2.79 9.87 11.95
C VAL A 64 -2.23 8.53 12.42
N ILE A 65 -2.98 7.85 13.28
CA ILE A 65 -2.67 6.49 13.71
C ILE A 65 -3.22 5.53 12.67
N VAL A 66 -2.32 4.69 12.15
CA VAL A 66 -2.62 3.74 11.07
C VAL A 66 -2.57 2.32 11.60
N ASN A 67 -3.56 1.52 11.27
CA ASN A 67 -3.52 0.10 11.56
C ASN A 67 -2.36 -0.57 10.80
N GLU A 68 -1.42 -1.18 11.52
CA GLU A 68 -0.23 -1.82 10.96
C GLU A 68 -0.36 -3.34 10.83
N ALA A 69 -1.55 -3.92 11.07
CA ALA A 69 -1.75 -5.36 10.97
C ALA A 69 -1.21 -5.91 9.65
N GLY A 70 -0.41 -6.98 9.73
CA GLY A 70 0.23 -7.63 8.59
C GLY A 70 1.39 -6.84 7.94
N ALA A 71 1.75 -5.63 8.39
CA ALA A 71 2.86 -4.88 7.81
C ALA A 71 4.20 -5.61 7.93
N SER A 72 4.43 -6.32 9.04
CA SER A 72 5.61 -7.16 9.23
C SER A 72 5.66 -8.34 8.27
N VAL A 73 4.51 -8.96 7.98
CA VAL A 73 4.40 -10.05 7.01
C VAL A 73 4.72 -9.56 5.61
N TYR A 74 4.14 -8.43 5.21
CA TYR A 74 4.45 -7.80 3.92
C TYR A 74 5.95 -7.45 3.81
N SER A 75 6.52 -6.77 4.81
CA SER A 75 7.91 -6.29 4.74
C SER A 75 8.94 -7.41 4.61
N ALA A 76 8.64 -8.60 5.11
CA ALA A 76 9.47 -9.80 4.97
C ALA A 76 9.18 -10.60 3.69
N SER A 77 8.17 -10.24 2.92
CA SER A 77 7.76 -10.99 1.73
C SER A 77 8.72 -10.80 0.54
N GLU A 78 8.69 -11.76 -0.39
CA GLU A 78 9.39 -11.65 -1.66
C GLU A 78 8.90 -10.45 -2.49
N LEU A 79 7.59 -10.15 -2.42
CA LEU A 79 6.98 -9.00 -3.08
C LEU A 79 7.61 -7.69 -2.60
N ALA A 80 7.69 -7.49 -1.29
CA ALA A 80 8.30 -6.28 -0.71
C ALA A 80 9.79 -6.18 -1.03
N SER A 81 10.49 -7.32 -1.11
CA SER A 81 11.90 -7.36 -1.51
C SER A 81 12.10 -6.94 -2.97
N LYS A 82 11.16 -7.28 -3.85
CA LYS A 82 11.17 -6.84 -5.26
C LYS A 82 10.77 -5.38 -5.43
N GLU A 83 9.80 -4.89 -4.63
CA GLU A 83 9.39 -3.49 -4.66
C GLU A 83 10.48 -2.54 -4.13
N PHE A 84 11.19 -2.97 -3.09
CA PHE A 84 12.20 -2.17 -2.41
C PHE A 84 13.47 -2.99 -2.12
N PRO A 85 14.25 -3.35 -3.15
CA PRO A 85 15.44 -4.19 -2.97
C PRO A 85 16.53 -3.55 -2.09
N GLN A 86 16.57 -2.21 -2.05
CA GLN A 86 17.55 -1.44 -1.29
C GLN A 86 17.13 -1.14 0.17
N PHE A 87 15.88 -1.48 0.55
CA PHE A 87 15.36 -1.17 1.88
C PHE A 87 15.39 -2.40 2.78
N ASP A 88 15.63 -2.18 4.06
CA ASP A 88 15.44 -3.20 5.09
C ASP A 88 13.95 -3.42 5.41
N VAL A 89 13.66 -4.41 6.26
CA VAL A 89 12.29 -4.76 6.63
C VAL A 89 11.56 -3.63 7.38
N GLY A 90 12.28 -2.83 8.17
CA GLY A 90 11.73 -1.68 8.89
C GLY A 90 11.31 -0.57 7.93
N GLN A 91 12.16 -0.24 6.98
CA GLN A 91 11.88 0.75 5.95
C GLN A 91 10.72 0.33 5.03
N ARG A 92 10.64 -0.95 4.64
CA ARG A 92 9.53 -1.51 3.87
C ARG A 92 8.22 -1.44 4.64
N SER A 93 8.24 -1.77 5.94
CA SER A 93 7.09 -1.67 6.83
C SER A 93 6.58 -0.23 6.95
N ALA A 94 7.49 0.71 7.19
CA ALA A 94 7.16 2.14 7.28
C ALA A 94 6.54 2.67 5.98
N ALA A 95 7.09 2.28 4.82
CA ALA A 95 6.52 2.64 3.52
C ALA A 95 5.10 2.09 3.33
N SER A 96 4.86 0.84 3.71
CA SER A 96 3.53 0.22 3.63
C SER A 96 2.53 0.93 4.54
N ILE A 97 2.90 1.22 5.79
CA ILE A 97 2.03 1.93 6.75
C ILE A 97 1.64 3.32 6.20
N ALA A 98 2.60 4.06 5.63
CA ALA A 98 2.34 5.36 5.02
C ALA A 98 1.42 5.26 3.79
N ARG A 99 1.62 4.27 2.93
CA ARG A 99 0.81 4.05 1.73
C ARG A 99 -0.63 3.65 2.02
N ARG A 100 -0.92 3.05 3.19
CA ARG A 100 -2.29 2.73 3.61
C ARG A 100 -3.19 3.96 3.73
N ILE A 101 -2.62 5.13 3.95
CA ILE A 101 -3.37 6.40 3.94
C ILE A 101 -3.68 6.83 2.52
N GLN A 102 -2.78 6.59 1.58
CA GLN A 102 -2.94 6.99 0.19
C GLN A 102 -3.93 6.08 -0.55
N ASP A 103 -3.71 4.78 -0.44
CA ASP A 103 -4.55 3.73 -1.04
C ASP A 103 -4.50 2.48 -0.16
N PRO A 104 -5.42 2.35 0.82
CA PRO A 104 -5.45 1.22 1.73
C PRO A 104 -5.64 -0.11 0.99
N LEU A 105 -6.45 -0.14 -0.06
CA LEU A 105 -6.74 -1.35 -0.79
C LEU A 105 -5.50 -1.86 -1.53
N ALA A 106 -4.75 -0.97 -2.18
CA ALA A 106 -3.51 -1.32 -2.89
C ALA A 106 -2.44 -1.92 -1.98
N GLU A 107 -2.42 -1.55 -0.70
CA GLU A 107 -1.47 -2.11 0.26
C GLU A 107 -2.01 -3.40 0.92
N LEU A 108 -3.29 -3.44 1.29
CA LEU A 108 -3.86 -4.57 2.01
C LEU A 108 -3.95 -5.84 1.16
N VAL A 109 -4.18 -5.73 -0.15
CA VAL A 109 -4.20 -6.90 -1.06
C VAL A 109 -2.84 -7.61 -1.19
N LYS A 110 -1.75 -6.97 -0.74
CA LYS A 110 -0.41 -7.57 -0.72
C LYS A 110 -0.19 -8.52 0.46
N ILE A 111 -1.15 -8.59 1.38
CA ILE A 111 -1.07 -9.35 2.63
C ILE A 111 -2.11 -10.46 2.58
N ASP A 112 -1.67 -11.70 2.82
CA ASP A 112 -2.60 -12.82 2.98
C ASP A 112 -3.55 -12.53 4.16
N PRO A 113 -4.88 -12.52 3.95
CA PRO A 113 -5.85 -12.29 5.02
C PRO A 113 -5.66 -13.21 6.23
N LYS A 114 -5.19 -14.44 6.03
CA LYS A 114 -4.89 -15.36 7.13
C LYS A 114 -3.77 -14.87 8.05
N ALA A 115 -2.84 -14.09 7.53
CA ALA A 115 -1.75 -13.51 8.33
C ALA A 115 -2.22 -12.41 9.28
N ILE A 116 -3.36 -11.78 9.00
CA ILE A 116 -4.00 -10.79 9.88
C ILE A 116 -4.90 -11.48 10.92
N GLY A 117 -5.41 -12.68 10.60
CA GLY A 117 -6.34 -13.45 11.40
C GLY A 117 -7.80 -13.19 10.97
N VAL A 118 -8.46 -14.22 10.49
CA VAL A 118 -9.87 -14.16 10.02
C VAL A 118 -10.84 -14.78 11.01
N GLY A 119 -10.35 -15.54 11.99
CA GLY A 119 -11.16 -16.13 13.04
C GLY A 119 -10.37 -16.98 14.01
N GLN A 120 -10.96 -17.20 15.20
CA GLN A 120 -10.33 -17.95 16.28
C GLN A 120 -9.96 -19.37 15.88
N TYR A 121 -10.79 -20.02 15.05
CA TYR A 121 -10.64 -21.41 14.64
C TYR A 121 -10.12 -21.58 13.19
N GLN A 122 -9.45 -20.56 12.65
CA GLN A 122 -8.97 -20.63 11.27
C GLN A 122 -8.02 -21.81 11.02
N HIS A 123 -7.26 -22.25 12.03
CA HIS A 123 -6.33 -23.37 11.92
C HIS A 123 -7.01 -24.73 11.87
N ASP A 124 -8.23 -24.83 12.40
CA ASP A 124 -9.04 -26.06 12.42
C ASP A 124 -9.85 -26.26 11.13
N MET A 125 -9.88 -25.24 10.26
CA MET A 125 -10.59 -25.28 9.00
C MET A 125 -9.78 -25.95 7.89
N ASN A 126 -10.46 -26.44 6.84
CA ASN A 126 -9.80 -26.86 5.62
C ASN A 126 -9.09 -25.65 4.97
N GLN A 127 -7.76 -25.64 4.98
CA GLN A 127 -6.96 -24.49 4.55
C GLN A 127 -7.19 -24.14 3.09
N ARG A 128 -7.32 -25.11 2.19
CA ARG A 128 -7.59 -24.88 0.78
C ARG A 128 -8.92 -24.18 0.55
N LYS A 129 -9.97 -24.67 1.23
CA LYS A 129 -11.30 -24.05 1.14
C LYS A 129 -11.31 -22.65 1.74
N LEU A 130 -10.55 -22.43 2.82
CA LEU A 130 -10.37 -21.10 3.42
C LEU A 130 -9.68 -20.15 2.45
N ASP A 131 -8.60 -20.56 1.81
CA ASP A 131 -7.87 -19.76 0.80
C ASP A 131 -8.76 -19.39 -0.38
N ASP A 132 -9.46 -20.36 -0.95
CA ASP A 132 -10.37 -20.14 -2.08
C ASP A 132 -11.49 -19.13 -1.71
N THR A 133 -12.05 -19.27 -0.50
CA THR A 133 -13.13 -18.38 -0.03
C THR A 133 -12.62 -16.97 0.23
N LEU A 134 -11.47 -16.82 0.91
CA LEU A 134 -10.87 -15.52 1.19
C LEU A 134 -10.42 -14.82 -0.10
N GLY A 135 -9.85 -15.55 -1.05
CA GLY A 135 -9.53 -15.05 -2.38
C GLY A 135 -10.74 -14.44 -3.07
N GLY A 136 -11.86 -15.17 -3.08
CA GLY A 136 -13.12 -14.68 -3.64
C GLY A 136 -13.65 -13.43 -2.94
N VAL A 137 -13.53 -13.33 -1.61
CA VAL A 137 -13.93 -12.12 -0.86
C VAL A 137 -13.04 -10.93 -1.23
N VAL A 138 -11.73 -11.12 -1.36
CA VAL A 138 -10.80 -10.05 -1.77
C VAL A 138 -11.14 -9.56 -3.18
N GLU A 139 -11.32 -10.49 -4.13
CA GLU A 139 -11.74 -10.15 -5.50
C GLU A 139 -13.05 -9.36 -5.53
N ASP A 140 -14.07 -9.82 -4.79
CA ASP A 140 -15.36 -9.14 -4.71
C ASP A 140 -15.22 -7.71 -4.14
N CYS A 141 -14.44 -7.53 -3.09
CA CYS A 141 -14.16 -6.21 -2.51
C CYS A 141 -13.44 -5.29 -3.49
N VAL A 142 -12.40 -5.79 -4.18
CA VAL A 142 -11.63 -4.99 -5.16
C VAL A 142 -12.52 -4.61 -6.35
N ASN A 143 -13.30 -5.53 -6.88
CA ASN A 143 -14.19 -5.26 -8.00
C ASN A 143 -15.32 -4.28 -7.62
N LYS A 144 -15.87 -4.35 -6.42
CA LYS A 144 -16.87 -3.37 -5.92
C LYS A 144 -16.33 -1.96 -5.80
N VAL A 145 -15.12 -1.81 -5.31
CA VAL A 145 -14.45 -0.50 -5.20
C VAL A 145 -13.97 0.00 -6.56
N GLY A 146 -13.47 -0.92 -7.40
CA GLY A 146 -12.81 -0.61 -8.65
C GLY A 146 -11.40 -0.01 -8.43
N VAL A 147 -10.59 0.03 -9.48
CA VAL A 147 -9.20 0.50 -9.42
C VAL A 147 -8.93 1.60 -10.44
N ASP A 148 -8.02 2.51 -10.13
CA ASP A 148 -7.52 3.47 -11.12
C ASP A 148 -6.43 2.80 -11.97
N LEU A 149 -6.67 2.73 -13.28
CA LEU A 149 -5.79 2.07 -14.25
C LEU A 149 -4.38 2.68 -14.29
N ASN A 150 -4.28 3.98 -14.00
CA ASN A 150 -3.04 4.73 -14.07
C ASN A 150 -2.19 4.67 -12.79
N THR A 151 -2.77 4.26 -11.67
CA THR A 151 -2.07 4.21 -10.37
C THR A 151 -1.97 2.82 -9.77
N ALA A 152 -2.87 1.90 -10.13
CA ALA A 152 -2.92 0.56 -9.56
C ALA A 152 -1.62 -0.23 -9.79
N SER A 153 -1.18 -0.95 -8.76
CA SER A 153 -0.07 -1.90 -8.84
C SER A 153 -0.50 -3.20 -9.54
N ALA A 154 0.48 -3.99 -10.02
CA ALA A 154 0.19 -5.30 -10.59
C ALA A 154 -0.55 -6.20 -9.57
N ALA A 155 -0.15 -6.17 -8.29
CA ALA A 155 -0.79 -6.93 -7.22
C ALA A 155 -2.27 -6.57 -7.04
N LEU A 156 -2.64 -5.28 -7.15
CA LEU A 156 -4.03 -4.86 -7.08
C LEU A 156 -4.82 -5.26 -8.34
N LEU A 157 -4.21 -5.10 -9.51
CA LEU A 157 -4.82 -5.45 -10.79
C LEU A 157 -5.14 -6.94 -10.92
N GLU A 158 -4.35 -7.83 -10.31
CA GLU A 158 -4.59 -9.29 -10.31
C GLU A 158 -5.93 -9.69 -9.69
N HIS A 159 -6.51 -8.86 -8.83
CA HIS A 159 -7.82 -9.09 -8.22
C HIS A 159 -9.00 -8.57 -9.05
N ILE A 160 -8.73 -7.97 -10.21
CA ILE A 160 -9.80 -7.56 -11.13
C ILE A 160 -10.23 -8.75 -11.98
N SER A 161 -11.53 -8.93 -12.13
CA SER A 161 -12.13 -9.99 -12.94
C SER A 161 -11.53 -10.00 -14.36
N GLY A 162 -11.11 -11.17 -14.82
CA GLY A 162 -10.50 -11.36 -16.14
C GLY A 162 -9.02 -10.96 -16.25
N ILE A 163 -8.38 -10.48 -15.18
CA ILE A 163 -6.96 -10.09 -15.17
C ILE A 163 -6.15 -11.20 -14.49
N THR A 164 -5.22 -11.78 -15.24
CA THR A 164 -4.22 -12.70 -14.69
C THR A 164 -2.97 -11.94 -14.26
N GLY A 165 -2.11 -12.53 -13.41
CA GLY A 165 -0.84 -11.91 -13.00
C GLY A 165 0.07 -11.49 -14.17
N THR A 166 0.03 -12.22 -15.29
CA THR A 166 0.76 -11.83 -16.50
C THR A 166 0.15 -10.58 -17.14
N ILE A 167 -1.16 -10.51 -17.23
CA ILE A 167 -1.86 -9.34 -17.81
C ILE A 167 -1.65 -8.12 -16.90
N ALA A 168 -1.75 -8.28 -15.58
CA ALA A 168 -1.50 -7.21 -14.61
C ALA A 168 -0.10 -6.58 -14.78
N LYS A 169 0.92 -7.41 -14.90
CA LYS A 169 2.30 -6.95 -15.18
C LYS A 169 2.42 -6.26 -16.52
N ASN A 170 1.75 -6.78 -17.56
CA ASN A 170 1.75 -6.16 -18.89
C ASN A 170 1.04 -4.80 -18.89
N ILE A 171 -0.02 -4.61 -18.12
CA ILE A 171 -0.70 -3.32 -17.96
C ILE A 171 0.27 -2.28 -17.36
N VAL A 172 0.97 -2.64 -16.29
CA VAL A 172 1.96 -1.75 -15.66
C VAL A 172 3.09 -1.43 -16.63
N ALA A 173 3.68 -2.43 -17.28
CA ALA A 173 4.76 -2.24 -18.26
C ALA A 173 4.30 -1.37 -19.46
N TYR A 174 3.09 -1.58 -19.96
CA TYR A 174 2.52 -0.76 -21.03
C TYR A 174 2.41 0.71 -20.60
N ARG A 175 1.91 0.98 -19.41
CA ARG A 175 1.80 2.32 -18.83
C ARG A 175 3.15 3.01 -18.68
N GLU A 176 4.15 2.27 -18.21
CA GLU A 176 5.53 2.79 -18.05
C GLU A 176 6.18 3.13 -19.40
N ALA A 177 5.93 2.33 -20.43
CA ALA A 177 6.50 2.53 -21.75
C ALA A 177 5.77 3.57 -22.61
N ASN A 178 4.44 3.69 -22.48
CA ASN A 178 3.60 4.48 -23.38
C ASN A 178 2.91 5.69 -22.68
N GLY A 179 3.11 5.85 -21.37
CA GLY A 179 2.44 6.87 -20.57
C GLY A 179 1.05 6.44 -20.10
N LYS A 180 0.30 7.40 -19.58
CA LYS A 180 -1.02 7.17 -18.98
C LYS A 180 -2.04 6.66 -19.99
N PHE A 181 -2.88 5.74 -19.56
CA PHE A 181 -4.10 5.38 -20.28
C PHE A 181 -5.06 6.57 -20.31
N MET A 182 -5.59 6.88 -21.47
CA MET A 182 -6.57 7.97 -21.66
C MET A 182 -7.99 7.44 -21.85
N SER A 183 -8.12 6.16 -22.21
CA SER A 183 -9.39 5.46 -22.42
C SER A 183 -9.26 4.00 -21.99
N ARG A 184 -10.34 3.42 -21.48
CA ARG A 184 -10.40 1.97 -21.19
C ARG A 184 -10.11 1.12 -22.43
N ARG A 185 -10.45 1.61 -23.64
CA ARG A 185 -10.13 0.93 -24.90
C ARG A 185 -8.64 0.76 -25.16
N ASP A 186 -7.80 1.58 -24.54
CA ASP A 186 -6.34 1.42 -24.64
C ASP A 186 -5.85 0.11 -24.02
N LEU A 187 -6.62 -0.51 -23.13
CA LEU A 187 -6.35 -1.85 -22.61
C LEU A 187 -6.21 -2.91 -23.71
N LEU A 188 -6.94 -2.78 -24.81
CA LEU A 188 -6.84 -3.70 -25.96
C LEU A 188 -5.47 -3.65 -26.67
N LYS A 189 -4.64 -2.65 -26.36
CA LYS A 189 -3.27 -2.54 -26.86
C LYS A 189 -2.26 -3.27 -25.95
N VAL A 190 -2.71 -3.70 -24.76
CA VAL A 190 -1.86 -4.39 -23.79
C VAL A 190 -1.64 -5.84 -24.23
N PRO A 191 -0.38 -6.33 -24.28
CA PRO A 191 -0.10 -7.71 -24.65
C PRO A 191 -0.85 -8.72 -23.78
N LYS A 192 -1.43 -9.74 -24.40
CA LYS A 192 -2.23 -10.82 -23.81
C LYS A 192 -3.59 -10.39 -23.23
N LEU A 193 -3.97 -9.13 -23.29
CA LEU A 193 -5.30 -8.67 -22.93
C LEU A 193 -6.19 -8.68 -24.19
N GLY A 194 -6.90 -9.77 -24.38
CA GLY A 194 -7.82 -9.93 -25.51
C GLY A 194 -9.22 -9.36 -25.24
N PRO A 195 -10.10 -9.36 -26.26
CA PRO A 195 -11.46 -8.82 -26.14
C PRO A 195 -12.26 -9.42 -24.97
N LYS A 196 -12.16 -10.72 -24.75
CA LYS A 196 -12.87 -11.40 -23.65
C LYS A 196 -12.42 -10.88 -22.27
N ALA A 197 -11.11 -10.73 -22.04
CA ALA A 197 -10.58 -10.17 -20.81
C ALA A 197 -10.99 -8.70 -20.64
N TYR A 198 -10.99 -7.95 -21.75
CA TYR A 198 -11.44 -6.57 -21.76
C TYR A 198 -12.90 -6.42 -21.30
N GLU A 199 -13.81 -7.21 -21.85
CA GLU A 199 -15.22 -7.21 -21.46
C GLU A 199 -15.42 -7.52 -19.97
N GLN A 200 -14.60 -8.40 -19.40
CA GLN A 200 -14.65 -8.77 -17.99
C GLN A 200 -14.10 -7.68 -17.08
N CYS A 201 -13.02 -7.00 -17.45
CA CYS A 201 -12.28 -6.10 -16.55
C CYS A 201 -12.64 -4.63 -16.70
N ALA A 202 -13.05 -4.16 -17.88
CA ALA A 202 -13.15 -2.73 -18.17
C ALA A 202 -14.13 -1.96 -17.28
N GLY A 203 -15.19 -2.63 -16.80
CA GLY A 203 -16.20 -2.05 -15.90
C GLY A 203 -15.67 -1.74 -14.50
N PHE A 204 -14.60 -2.39 -14.08
CA PHE A 204 -13.99 -2.23 -12.76
C PHE A 204 -12.79 -1.28 -12.76
N MET A 205 -12.44 -0.74 -13.92
CA MET A 205 -11.28 0.16 -14.08
C MET A 205 -11.72 1.59 -14.32
N ARG A 206 -11.14 2.50 -13.57
CA ARG A 206 -11.35 3.95 -13.69
C ARG A 206 -10.11 4.61 -14.29
N ILE A 207 -10.32 5.77 -14.89
CA ILE A 207 -9.25 6.62 -15.42
C ILE A 207 -9.53 8.04 -14.94
N THR A 208 -8.88 8.44 -13.85
CA THR A 208 -9.03 9.78 -13.31
C THR A 208 -8.57 10.82 -14.35
N GLY A 209 -9.47 11.74 -14.74
CA GLY A 209 -9.19 12.74 -15.77
C GLY A 209 -9.27 12.21 -17.21
N GLY A 210 -9.73 10.99 -17.42
CA GLY A 210 -9.97 10.42 -18.75
C GLY A 210 -11.24 10.96 -19.41
N LYS A 211 -11.38 10.74 -20.72
CA LYS A 211 -12.58 11.13 -21.50
C LYS A 211 -13.84 10.37 -21.08
N ASN A 212 -13.68 9.19 -20.49
CA ASN A 212 -14.74 8.34 -19.96
C ASN A 212 -14.18 7.67 -18.68
N PRO A 213 -14.26 8.37 -17.54
CA PRO A 213 -13.68 7.95 -16.27
C PRO A 213 -14.39 6.75 -15.65
#